data_bb34d8a5066c46e57a1d92f44203d152
#
_entry.id   bb34d8a5066c46e57a1d92f44203d152
#
_cell.length_a   1.000
_cell.length_b   1.000
_cell.length_c   1.000
_cell.angle_alpha   90.00
_cell.angle_beta   90.00
_cell.angle_gamma   90.00
#
_symmetry.space_group_name_H-M   'P 1'
#
loop_
_entity.id
_entity.type
_entity.pdbx_description
1 polymer ?
#
loop_
_entity_poly.entity_id
_entity_poly.type
_entity_poly.pdbx_seq_one_letter_code
_entity_poly.pdbx_strand_id
1 'polypeptide(L)'
;MSSTLIRVRLVAFGALKTIVSAGADSRDLPSGASVDDLLAILCREGLTDAAALHSAAIAINQQYSSRSYILHDGDEVAILPPVSGGLDAATPSIPLIALVHEPIDAAAIERGLKSSADGAVCVFDGIVRDNTRGRRTLHLDYEAYAEMALKQMHLLRTEAIEHFAVREVAIVHRLGRLTVGETSVFIAVASAHRGAAFDACRWVIDTLKKTVPIWKKEQFADGAAWADGEPFPDDLPGFAP
;
A
#
# COMPACT_ATOMS: atom_id res chain seq x y z
N MET A 1 -16.21 39.95 -4.16
CA MET A 1 -16.75 38.71 -4.74
C MET A 1 -16.62 37.64 -3.67
N SER A 2 -17.70 37.01 -3.23
CA SER A 2 -17.62 35.90 -2.26
C SER A 2 -17.06 34.70 -3.00
N SER A 3 -15.84 34.29 -2.64
CA SER A 3 -15.31 33.00 -3.17
C SER A 3 -16.13 31.88 -2.54
N THR A 4 -16.74 31.06 -3.35
CA THR A 4 -17.37 29.82 -2.89
C THR A 4 -16.28 28.93 -2.30
N LEU A 5 -16.48 28.44 -1.09
CA LEU A 5 -15.56 27.48 -0.48
C LEU A 5 -16.01 26.04 -0.79
N ILE A 6 -15.09 25.15 -0.94
CA ILE A 6 -15.27 23.71 -0.98
C ILE A 6 -14.63 23.10 0.28
N ARG A 7 -15.16 21.98 0.76
CA ARG A 7 -14.60 21.25 1.89
C ARG A 7 -14.11 19.89 1.43
N VAL A 8 -12.84 19.58 1.70
CA VAL A 8 -12.23 18.27 1.40
C VAL A 8 -11.87 17.57 2.70
N ARG A 9 -11.94 16.22 2.70
CA ARG A 9 -11.50 15.38 3.81
C ARG A 9 -10.05 14.96 3.58
N LEU A 10 -9.19 15.12 4.60
CA LEU A 10 -7.80 14.70 4.53
C LEU A 10 -7.61 13.36 5.23
N VAL A 11 -6.86 12.47 4.59
CA VAL A 11 -6.41 11.20 5.14
C VAL A 11 -4.90 11.12 4.94
N ALA A 12 -4.15 10.84 6.00
CA ALA A 12 -2.70 10.73 5.94
C ALA A 12 -2.22 9.48 6.66
N PHE A 13 -1.16 8.85 6.16
CA PHE A 13 -0.66 7.56 6.60
C PHE A 13 0.81 7.61 6.98
N GLY A 14 1.28 6.57 7.69
CA GLY A 14 2.67 6.40 8.06
C GLY A 14 3.22 7.63 8.80
N ALA A 15 4.38 8.11 8.37
CA ALA A 15 5.05 9.28 8.95
C ALA A 15 4.24 10.59 8.78
N LEU A 16 3.29 10.65 7.83
CA LEU A 16 2.47 11.83 7.56
C LEU A 16 1.20 11.92 8.41
N LYS A 17 0.91 10.95 9.28
CA LYS A 17 -0.24 10.98 10.20
C LYS A 17 -0.30 12.22 11.09
N THR A 18 0.82 12.87 11.34
CA THR A 18 0.89 14.13 12.08
C THR A 18 0.05 15.23 11.46
N ILE A 19 -0.16 15.23 10.14
CA ILE A 19 -1.00 16.19 9.43
C ILE A 19 -2.45 16.12 9.93
N VAL A 20 -2.99 14.93 10.10
CA VAL A 20 -4.38 14.68 10.54
C VAL A 20 -4.49 14.72 12.07
N SER A 21 -3.48 14.21 12.80
CA SER A 21 -3.45 14.24 14.28
C SER A 21 -3.46 15.66 14.88
N ALA A 22 -3.07 16.67 14.08
CA ALA A 22 -3.14 18.09 14.47
C ALA A 22 -4.56 18.70 14.31
N GLY A 23 -5.61 17.88 14.10
CA GLY A 23 -6.98 18.36 13.88
C GLY A 23 -7.25 18.81 12.44
N ALA A 24 -6.43 18.36 11.51
CA ALA A 24 -6.49 18.74 10.10
C ALA A 24 -7.17 17.66 9.23
N ASP A 25 -8.19 16.98 9.76
CA ASP A 25 -8.96 15.94 9.08
C ASP A 25 -9.87 16.45 7.96
N SER A 26 -10.09 17.77 7.91
CA SER A 26 -10.81 18.44 6.81
C SER A 26 -10.25 19.84 6.56
N ARG A 27 -10.42 20.35 5.33
CA ARG A 27 -9.99 21.69 4.90
C ARG A 27 -11.03 22.37 4.05
N ASP A 28 -11.24 23.65 4.35
CA ASP A 28 -11.99 24.55 3.48
C ASP A 28 -11.01 25.24 2.52
N LEU A 29 -11.30 25.16 1.23
CA LEU A 29 -10.47 25.69 0.14
C LEU A 29 -11.32 26.56 -0.79
N PRO A 30 -10.73 27.53 -1.49
CA PRO A 30 -11.43 28.21 -2.57
C PRO A 30 -11.84 27.24 -3.68
N SER A 31 -13.03 27.41 -4.24
CA SER A 31 -13.46 26.66 -5.41
C SER A 31 -12.46 26.85 -6.57
N GLY A 32 -12.05 25.74 -7.18
CA GLY A 32 -11.02 25.72 -8.22
C GLY A 32 -9.59 25.51 -7.69
N ALA A 33 -9.42 25.31 -6.38
CA ALA A 33 -8.13 24.97 -5.81
C ALA A 33 -7.66 23.58 -6.30
N SER A 34 -6.37 23.45 -6.59
CA SER A 34 -5.73 22.20 -6.94
C SER A 34 -5.21 21.45 -5.71
N VAL A 35 -4.77 20.21 -5.93
CA VAL A 35 -4.02 19.45 -4.92
C VAL A 35 -2.76 20.19 -4.49
N ASP A 36 -2.01 20.79 -5.42
CA ASP A 36 -0.81 21.59 -5.09
C ASP A 36 -1.12 22.78 -4.19
N ASP A 37 -2.26 23.45 -4.39
CA ASP A 37 -2.71 24.56 -3.50
C ASP A 37 -2.95 24.05 -2.08
N LEU A 38 -3.59 22.88 -1.93
CA LEU A 38 -3.81 22.24 -0.64
C LEU A 38 -2.46 21.88 0.03
N LEU A 39 -1.55 21.24 -0.68
CA LEU A 39 -0.23 20.85 -0.16
C LEU A 39 0.59 22.09 0.28
N ALA A 40 0.52 23.17 -0.49
CA ALA A 40 1.17 24.44 -0.14
C ALA A 40 0.56 25.08 1.15
N ILE A 41 -0.71 24.88 1.39
CA ILE A 41 -1.36 25.31 2.64
C ILE A 41 -0.82 24.50 3.83
N LEU A 42 -0.78 23.16 3.72
CA LEU A 42 -0.29 22.27 4.77
C LEU A 42 1.17 22.57 5.15
N CYS A 43 2.02 22.85 4.17
CA CYS A 43 3.40 23.31 4.42
C CYS A 43 3.45 24.66 5.16
N ARG A 44 2.64 25.63 4.75
CA ARG A 44 2.61 26.97 5.38
C ARG A 44 2.10 26.91 6.82
N GLU A 45 1.21 25.99 7.14
CA GLU A 45 0.69 25.76 8.50
C GLU A 45 1.68 24.99 9.38
N GLY A 46 2.82 24.53 8.83
CA GLY A 46 3.83 23.78 9.58
C GLY A 46 3.41 22.35 9.95
N LEU A 47 2.37 21.82 9.31
CA LEU A 47 1.86 20.48 9.58
C LEU A 47 2.74 19.36 8.98
N THR A 48 3.55 19.72 7.99
CA THR A 48 4.54 18.84 7.35
C THR A 48 5.59 19.67 6.60
N ASP A 49 6.72 19.08 6.26
CA ASP A 49 7.72 19.72 5.43
C ASP A 49 7.54 19.44 3.93
N ALA A 50 8.13 20.29 3.10
CA ALA A 50 8.03 20.16 1.64
C ALA A 50 8.70 18.88 1.11
N ALA A 51 9.76 18.37 1.77
CA ALA A 51 10.47 17.18 1.34
C ALA A 51 9.61 15.93 1.54
N ALA A 52 8.91 15.83 2.68
CA ALA A 52 7.99 14.73 2.95
C ALA A 52 6.82 14.71 1.96
N LEU A 53 6.27 15.87 1.60
CA LEU A 53 5.22 15.96 0.59
C LEU A 53 5.73 15.70 -0.83
N HIS A 54 6.98 16.06 -1.14
CA HIS A 54 7.55 15.83 -2.48
C HIS A 54 7.59 14.35 -2.84
N SER A 55 7.94 13.49 -1.89
CA SER A 55 7.99 12.03 -2.05
C SER A 55 6.63 11.33 -1.87
N ALA A 56 5.58 12.04 -1.49
CA ALA A 56 4.26 11.48 -1.26
C ALA A 56 3.44 11.37 -2.55
N ALA A 57 2.77 10.23 -2.76
CA ALA A 57 1.73 10.10 -3.78
C ALA A 57 0.39 10.63 -3.23
N ILE A 58 -0.48 11.06 -4.14
CA ILE A 58 -1.81 11.56 -3.80
C ILE A 58 -2.86 10.62 -4.37
N ALA A 59 -3.89 10.34 -3.56
CA ALA A 59 -5.09 9.69 -4.07
C ALA A 59 -6.32 10.55 -3.76
N ILE A 60 -7.22 10.64 -4.74
CA ILE A 60 -8.51 11.30 -4.62
C ILE A 60 -9.59 10.22 -4.74
N ASN A 61 -10.46 10.16 -3.73
CA ASN A 61 -11.55 9.18 -3.70
C ASN A 61 -11.05 7.75 -4.02
N GLN A 62 -9.93 7.36 -3.38
CA GLN A 62 -9.28 6.03 -3.50
C GLN A 62 -8.66 5.72 -4.88
N GLN A 63 -8.36 6.75 -5.69
CA GLN A 63 -7.65 6.60 -6.96
C GLN A 63 -6.43 7.52 -6.98
N TYR A 64 -5.30 7.03 -7.48
CA TYR A 64 -4.12 7.87 -7.67
C TYR A 64 -4.44 9.04 -8.60
N SER A 65 -3.95 10.23 -8.25
CA SER A 65 -4.28 11.46 -8.94
C SER A 65 -3.07 12.39 -9.07
N SER A 66 -3.16 13.30 -10.03
CA SER A 66 -2.11 14.32 -10.25
C SER A 66 -2.21 15.44 -9.20
N ARG A 67 -1.11 16.12 -8.98
CA ARG A 67 -1.05 17.33 -8.16
C ARG A 67 -1.82 18.50 -8.76
N SER A 68 -1.99 18.50 -10.09
CA SER A 68 -2.79 19.49 -10.81
C SER A 68 -4.30 19.22 -10.80
N TYR A 69 -4.75 18.12 -10.17
CA TYR A 69 -6.18 17.82 -10.05
C TYR A 69 -6.91 18.94 -9.31
N ILE A 70 -8.02 19.41 -9.89
CA ILE A 70 -8.87 20.43 -9.28
C ILE A 70 -9.82 19.76 -8.30
N LEU A 71 -9.73 20.18 -7.04
CA LEU A 71 -10.52 19.60 -5.94
C LEU A 71 -11.99 20.04 -5.99
N HIS A 72 -12.88 19.13 -5.62
CA HIS A 72 -14.32 19.36 -5.53
C HIS A 72 -14.80 19.22 -4.09
N ASP A 73 -15.97 19.77 -3.83
CA ASP A 73 -16.59 19.65 -2.50
C ASP A 73 -16.89 18.18 -2.16
N GLY A 74 -16.47 17.76 -0.96
CA GLY A 74 -16.60 16.39 -0.49
C GLY A 74 -15.50 15.41 -0.92
N ASP A 75 -14.49 15.84 -1.70
CA ASP A 75 -13.38 14.96 -2.06
C ASP A 75 -12.60 14.46 -0.83
N GLU A 76 -12.27 13.17 -0.83
CA GLU A 76 -11.30 12.58 0.07
C GLU A 76 -9.91 12.66 -0.56
N VAL A 77 -9.01 13.38 0.09
CA VAL A 77 -7.61 13.53 -0.33
C VAL A 77 -6.71 12.71 0.58
N ALA A 78 -6.17 11.62 0.07
CA ALA A 78 -5.21 10.80 0.79
C ALA A 78 -3.77 11.19 0.42
N ILE A 79 -2.95 11.48 1.42
CA ILE A 79 -1.51 11.79 1.28
C ILE A 79 -0.73 10.55 1.71
N LEU A 80 -0.08 9.91 0.75
CA LEU A 80 0.51 8.58 0.86
C LEU A 80 2.04 8.68 0.82
N PRO A 81 2.76 8.50 1.95
CA PRO A 81 4.22 8.38 1.89
C PRO A 81 4.64 7.14 1.10
N PRO A 82 5.90 7.01 0.65
CA PRO A 82 6.41 5.79 0.03
C PRO A 82 6.09 4.55 0.86
N VAL A 83 5.66 3.47 0.22
CA VAL A 83 4.83 2.40 0.82
C VAL A 83 5.56 1.17 1.33
N SER A 84 4.99 0.49 2.32
CA SER A 84 5.28 -0.87 2.77
C SER A 84 4.08 -1.45 3.55
N GLY A 85 3.38 -2.35 3.03
CA GLY A 85 2.22 -3.14 3.09
C GLY A 85 1.23 -3.57 4.17
N GLY A 86 -0.06 -3.64 4.07
CA GLY A 86 -1.11 -4.51 4.49
C GLY A 86 -2.52 -4.27 4.93
N LEU A 87 -3.58 -5.03 5.10
CA LEU A 87 -4.76 -5.44 5.91
C LEU A 87 -6.15 -5.47 5.22
N ASP A 88 -7.26 -6.00 5.66
CA ASP A 88 -7.93 -6.77 6.69
C ASP A 88 -9.03 -7.74 6.18
N ALA A 89 -9.69 -8.53 7.06
CA ALA A 89 -10.13 -9.91 6.94
C ALA A 89 -11.65 -10.25 6.92
N ALA A 90 -12.00 -11.46 6.53
CA ALA A 90 -12.74 -12.62 7.06
C ALA A 90 -14.00 -13.15 6.36
N THR A 91 -13.99 -14.42 5.93
CA THR A 91 -14.94 -15.55 6.05
C THR A 91 -14.39 -16.81 5.32
N PRO A 92 -14.78 -18.08 5.61
CA PRO A 92 -14.03 -19.30 5.32
C PRO A 92 -14.20 -19.89 3.91
N SER A 93 -14.11 -19.10 2.91
CA SER A 93 -13.48 -19.45 1.64
C SER A 93 -12.14 -18.70 1.67
N ILE A 94 -11.02 -19.38 1.51
CA ILE A 94 -9.70 -18.78 1.60
C ILE A 94 -9.66 -17.63 0.58
N PRO A 95 -9.62 -16.37 1.04
CA PRO A 95 -9.67 -15.25 0.11
C PRO A 95 -8.36 -15.23 -0.69
N LEU A 96 -8.46 -15.23 -2.01
CA LEU A 96 -7.28 -15.12 -2.87
C LEU A 96 -6.60 -13.76 -2.74
N ILE A 97 -7.37 -12.73 -2.42
CA ILE A 97 -6.89 -11.39 -2.09
C ILE A 97 -7.40 -11.02 -0.72
N ALA A 98 -6.49 -10.83 0.22
CA ALA A 98 -6.85 -10.45 1.58
C ALA A 98 -5.76 -9.67 2.27
N LEU A 99 -6.23 -8.93 3.25
CA LEU A 99 -5.43 -8.29 4.27
C LEU A 99 -5.89 -8.88 5.61
N VAL A 100 -4.98 -9.32 6.48
CA VAL A 100 -5.31 -10.05 7.71
C VAL A 100 -4.54 -9.52 8.92
N HIS A 101 -5.12 -9.59 10.12
CA HIS A 101 -4.39 -9.34 11.36
C HIS A 101 -3.85 -10.64 11.97
N GLU A 102 -4.55 -11.72 11.70
CA GLU A 102 -4.18 -13.05 12.18
C GLU A 102 -3.00 -13.63 11.37
N PRO A 103 -2.27 -14.60 11.91
CA PRO A 103 -1.25 -15.32 11.17
C PRO A 103 -1.78 -15.90 9.86
N ILE A 104 -1.01 -15.72 8.79
CA ILE A 104 -1.37 -16.22 7.46
C ILE A 104 -1.26 -17.75 7.44
N ASP A 105 -2.35 -18.46 7.15
CA ASP A 105 -2.32 -19.89 6.86
C ASP A 105 -1.89 -20.14 5.41
N ALA A 106 -0.58 -20.05 5.17
CA ALA A 106 0.04 -20.28 3.87
C ALA A 106 -0.35 -21.64 3.27
N ALA A 107 -0.41 -22.69 4.11
CA ALA A 107 -0.74 -24.03 3.65
C ALA A 107 -2.20 -24.16 3.21
N ALA A 108 -3.11 -23.46 3.87
CA ALA A 108 -4.52 -23.43 3.47
C ALA A 108 -4.70 -22.67 2.14
N ILE A 109 -4.03 -21.50 1.98
CA ILE A 109 -4.06 -20.73 0.72
C ILE A 109 -3.53 -21.57 -0.44
N GLU A 110 -2.37 -22.21 -0.25
CA GLU A 110 -1.77 -23.07 -1.29
C GLU A 110 -2.67 -24.25 -1.67
N ARG A 111 -3.27 -24.92 -0.69
CA ARG A 111 -4.23 -26.01 -0.96
C ARG A 111 -5.47 -25.53 -1.72
N GLY A 112 -6.02 -24.38 -1.34
CA GLY A 112 -7.20 -23.81 -1.99
C GLY A 112 -6.94 -23.26 -3.37
N LEU A 113 -5.69 -22.86 -3.67
CA LEU A 113 -5.28 -22.34 -4.96
C LEU A 113 -5.10 -23.45 -6.01
N LYS A 114 -4.59 -24.63 -5.62
CA LYS A 114 -4.25 -25.73 -6.55
C LYS A 114 -5.43 -26.27 -7.32
N SER A 115 -5.21 -26.56 -8.61
CA SER A 115 -6.15 -27.19 -9.52
C SER A 115 -5.48 -28.30 -10.32
N SER A 116 -6.28 -29.23 -10.86
CA SER A 116 -5.78 -30.29 -11.77
C SER A 116 -5.20 -29.74 -13.08
N ALA A 117 -5.43 -28.47 -13.41
CA ALA A 117 -4.88 -27.81 -14.59
C ALA A 117 -3.49 -27.22 -14.33
N ASP A 118 -2.99 -27.21 -13.08
CA ASP A 118 -1.73 -26.61 -12.73
C ASP A 118 -0.56 -27.61 -12.85
N GLY A 119 0.48 -27.21 -13.54
CA GLY A 119 1.78 -27.90 -13.54
C GLY A 119 2.77 -27.31 -12.53
N ALA A 120 2.48 -26.12 -11.98
CA ALA A 120 3.33 -25.45 -11.00
C ALA A 120 2.53 -24.49 -10.11
N VAL A 121 2.95 -24.39 -8.85
CA VAL A 121 2.61 -23.26 -7.95
C VAL A 121 3.92 -22.65 -7.50
N CYS A 122 4.10 -21.33 -7.75
CA CYS A 122 5.21 -20.55 -7.22
C CYS A 122 4.72 -19.80 -5.97
N VAL A 123 5.51 -19.84 -4.92
CA VAL A 123 5.19 -19.17 -3.65
C VAL A 123 6.29 -18.15 -3.33
N PHE A 124 5.90 -16.96 -2.93
CA PHE A 124 6.72 -15.99 -2.23
C PHE A 124 6.17 -15.83 -0.80
N ASP A 125 7.00 -16.18 0.18
CA ASP A 125 6.70 -15.98 1.60
C ASP A 125 7.64 -14.91 2.17
N GLY A 126 7.10 -13.71 2.40
CA GLY A 126 7.84 -12.57 2.93
C GLY A 126 7.80 -12.57 4.45
N ILE A 127 8.93 -12.93 5.07
CA ILE A 127 9.06 -13.05 6.53
C ILE A 127 9.79 -11.88 7.17
N VAL A 128 9.50 -11.61 8.44
CA VAL A 128 10.17 -10.60 9.25
C VAL A 128 11.58 -11.08 9.63
N ARG A 129 12.61 -10.31 9.22
CA ARG A 129 14.01 -10.61 9.52
C ARG A 129 14.43 -10.02 10.87
N ASP A 130 15.43 -10.61 11.51
CA ASP A 130 16.01 -10.15 12.77
C ASP A 130 16.99 -8.98 12.63
N ASN A 131 17.33 -8.59 11.39
CA ASN A 131 18.31 -7.55 11.10
C ASN A 131 17.90 -6.69 9.89
N THR A 132 18.02 -5.37 10.03
CA THR A 132 17.86 -4.40 8.95
C THR A 132 19.03 -3.43 8.97
N ARG A 133 19.86 -3.44 7.90
CA ARG A 133 21.03 -2.56 7.74
C ARG A 133 21.99 -2.59 8.96
N GLY A 134 22.22 -3.77 9.52
CA GLY A 134 23.09 -3.97 10.68
C GLY A 134 22.45 -3.67 12.04
N ARG A 135 21.21 -3.18 12.09
CA ARG A 135 20.45 -2.98 13.34
C ARG A 135 19.56 -4.18 13.64
N ARG A 136 19.54 -4.61 14.90
CA ARG A 136 18.70 -5.71 15.34
C ARG A 136 17.23 -5.28 15.38
N THR A 137 16.42 -5.90 14.53
CA THR A 137 14.97 -5.72 14.51
C THR A 137 14.32 -6.56 15.63
N LEU A 138 13.44 -5.92 16.40
CA LEU A 138 12.66 -6.58 17.45
C LEU A 138 11.32 -7.06 16.93
N HIS A 139 10.62 -6.17 16.20
CA HIS A 139 9.37 -6.46 15.51
C HIS A 139 9.12 -5.38 14.44
N LEU A 140 8.15 -5.63 13.58
CA LEU A 140 7.62 -4.67 12.64
C LEU A 140 6.16 -4.37 13.01
N ASP A 141 5.75 -3.13 12.88
CA ASP A 141 4.35 -2.73 12.92
C ASP A 141 3.95 -2.29 11.50
N TYR A 142 2.98 -2.99 10.88
CA TYR A 142 2.48 -2.69 9.54
C TYR A 142 1.16 -1.91 9.58
N GLU A 143 1.02 -0.94 8.71
CA GLU A 143 -0.19 -0.12 8.52
C GLU A 143 -0.54 -0.02 7.03
N ALA A 144 -1.81 0.26 6.70
CA ALA A 144 -2.26 0.44 5.33
C ALA A 144 -3.40 1.44 5.18
N TYR A 145 -3.57 1.96 3.97
CA TYR A 145 -4.83 2.47 3.49
C TYR A 145 -5.64 1.29 2.92
N ALA A 146 -6.37 0.60 3.79
CA ALA A 146 -6.90 -0.74 3.54
C ALA A 146 -7.77 -0.84 2.27
N GLU A 147 -8.72 0.09 2.09
CA GLU A 147 -9.62 0.07 0.93
C GLU A 147 -8.87 0.20 -0.39
N MET A 148 -7.91 1.12 -0.46
CA MET A 148 -7.07 1.30 -1.64
C MET A 148 -6.09 0.14 -1.81
N ALA A 149 -5.50 -0.37 -0.73
CA ALA A 149 -4.59 -1.50 -0.78
C ALA A 149 -5.27 -2.75 -1.34
N LEU A 150 -6.48 -3.10 -0.87
CA LEU A 150 -7.26 -4.20 -1.43
C LEU A 150 -7.57 -4.00 -2.91
N LYS A 151 -7.99 -2.79 -3.30
CA LYS A 151 -8.28 -2.45 -4.70
C LYS A 151 -7.04 -2.64 -5.58
N GLN A 152 -5.88 -2.15 -5.14
CA GLN A 152 -4.62 -2.32 -5.87
C GLN A 152 -4.19 -3.79 -5.94
N MET A 153 -4.33 -4.57 -4.87
CA MET A 153 -4.02 -5.99 -4.87
C MET A 153 -4.94 -6.78 -5.83
N HIS A 154 -6.22 -6.41 -5.93
CA HIS A 154 -7.13 -6.99 -6.94
C HIS A 154 -6.70 -6.65 -8.37
N LEU A 155 -6.27 -5.41 -8.62
CA LEU A 155 -5.73 -5.02 -9.93
C LEU A 155 -4.47 -5.81 -10.26
N LEU A 156 -3.51 -5.90 -9.35
CA LEU A 156 -2.29 -6.70 -9.53
C LEU A 156 -2.59 -8.16 -9.86
N ARG A 157 -3.58 -8.77 -9.20
CA ARG A 157 -4.01 -10.14 -9.52
C ARG A 157 -4.50 -10.22 -10.97
N THR A 158 -5.38 -9.32 -11.38
CA THR A 158 -5.93 -9.29 -12.74
C THR A 158 -4.84 -9.11 -13.78
N GLU A 159 -3.98 -8.11 -13.59
CA GLU A 159 -2.85 -7.81 -14.49
C GLU A 159 -1.86 -8.98 -14.58
N ALA A 160 -1.54 -9.64 -13.46
CA ALA A 160 -0.67 -10.80 -13.47
C ALA A 160 -1.25 -11.98 -14.26
N ILE A 161 -2.56 -12.25 -14.09
CA ILE A 161 -3.25 -13.31 -14.82
C ILE A 161 -3.22 -13.04 -16.32
N GLU A 162 -3.50 -11.80 -16.75
CA GLU A 162 -3.55 -11.41 -18.15
C GLU A 162 -2.16 -11.36 -18.79
N HIS A 163 -1.19 -10.72 -18.10
CA HIS A 163 0.15 -10.47 -18.66
C HIS A 163 1.00 -11.74 -18.76
N PHE A 164 0.93 -12.62 -17.77
CA PHE A 164 1.75 -13.83 -17.73
C PHE A 164 1.00 -15.10 -18.13
N ALA A 165 -0.27 -14.99 -18.49
CA ALA A 165 -1.14 -16.13 -18.79
C ALA A 165 -1.11 -17.23 -17.71
N VAL A 166 -1.06 -16.81 -16.44
CA VAL A 166 -1.19 -17.72 -15.29
C VAL A 166 -2.65 -17.95 -14.96
N ARG A 167 -2.98 -19.09 -14.32
CA ARG A 167 -4.37 -19.43 -14.03
C ARG A 167 -4.94 -18.66 -12.86
N GLU A 168 -4.15 -18.50 -11.80
CA GLU A 168 -4.63 -17.88 -10.58
C GLU A 168 -3.50 -17.30 -9.73
N VAL A 169 -3.81 -16.23 -9.00
CA VAL A 169 -2.89 -15.53 -8.11
C VAL A 169 -3.57 -15.26 -6.78
N ALA A 170 -2.94 -15.65 -5.70
CA ALA A 170 -3.32 -15.26 -4.34
C ALA A 170 -2.32 -14.26 -3.79
N ILE A 171 -2.81 -13.21 -3.15
CA ILE A 171 -2.00 -12.19 -2.47
C ILE A 171 -2.64 -11.93 -1.11
N VAL A 172 -1.98 -12.34 -0.04
CA VAL A 172 -2.44 -12.11 1.33
C VAL A 172 -1.35 -11.38 2.10
N HIS A 173 -1.71 -10.30 2.73
CA HIS A 173 -0.76 -9.55 3.55
C HIS A 173 -1.28 -9.39 4.98
N ARG A 174 -0.37 -9.40 5.98
CA ARG A 174 -0.70 -9.28 7.40
C ARG A 174 -0.27 -7.93 7.95
N LEU A 175 -1.10 -7.36 8.82
CA LEU A 175 -0.82 -6.10 9.49
C LEU A 175 -0.74 -6.21 11.00
N GLY A 176 -0.56 -5.00 11.58
CA GLY A 176 -0.30 -4.86 12.98
C GLY A 176 1.11 -5.31 13.31
N ARG A 177 1.30 -5.80 14.52
CA ARG A 177 2.61 -6.21 15.01
C ARG A 177 2.97 -7.62 14.58
N LEU A 178 4.15 -7.73 13.95
CA LEU A 178 4.75 -8.99 13.55
C LEU A 178 6.13 -9.14 14.19
N THR A 179 6.38 -10.29 14.79
CA THR A 179 7.68 -10.64 15.37
C THR A 179 8.58 -11.30 14.32
N VAL A 180 9.86 -11.40 14.65
CA VAL A 180 10.86 -12.05 13.79
C VAL A 180 10.45 -13.49 13.47
N GLY A 181 10.52 -13.85 12.17
CA GLY A 181 10.13 -15.15 11.64
C GLY A 181 8.66 -15.26 11.21
N GLU A 182 7.79 -14.29 11.55
CA GLU A 182 6.40 -14.32 11.10
C GLU A 182 6.25 -13.87 9.64
N THR A 183 5.30 -14.47 8.93
CA THR A 183 4.94 -14.11 7.55
C THR A 183 4.19 -12.78 7.53
N SER A 184 4.70 -11.83 6.76
CA SER A 184 4.06 -10.52 6.54
C SER A 184 3.25 -10.47 5.26
N VAL A 185 3.72 -11.10 4.19
CA VAL A 185 3.05 -11.18 2.90
C VAL A 185 3.23 -12.57 2.30
N PHE A 186 2.14 -13.12 1.77
CA PHE A 186 2.14 -14.41 1.10
C PHE A 186 1.54 -14.24 -0.30
N ILE A 187 2.32 -14.63 -1.32
CA ILE A 187 1.89 -14.62 -2.71
C ILE A 187 2.02 -16.04 -3.24
N ALA A 188 0.97 -16.54 -3.87
CA ALA A 188 1.01 -17.83 -4.56
C ALA A 188 0.45 -17.67 -5.97
N VAL A 189 1.17 -18.21 -6.95
CA VAL A 189 0.81 -18.16 -8.37
C VAL A 189 0.70 -19.55 -8.92
N ALA A 190 -0.48 -19.93 -9.39
CA ALA A 190 -0.76 -21.22 -10.01
C ALA A 190 -0.78 -21.10 -11.54
N SER A 191 -0.06 -21.97 -12.22
CA SER A 191 0.08 -21.97 -13.68
C SER A 191 0.32 -23.37 -14.25
N ALA A 192 -0.04 -23.57 -15.51
CA ALA A 192 0.31 -24.80 -16.24
C ALA A 192 1.82 -24.98 -16.40
N HIS A 193 2.60 -23.89 -16.43
CA HIS A 193 4.05 -23.91 -16.65
C HIS A 193 4.80 -23.09 -15.60
N ARG A 194 5.91 -23.67 -15.08
CA ARG A 194 6.73 -23.05 -14.03
C ARG A 194 7.32 -21.69 -14.39
N GLY A 195 7.70 -21.46 -15.67
CA GLY A 195 8.29 -20.19 -16.11
C GLY A 195 7.34 -19.01 -15.83
N ALA A 196 6.12 -19.08 -16.34
CA ALA A 196 5.09 -18.09 -16.10
C ALA A 196 4.78 -17.88 -14.60
N ALA A 197 4.77 -18.97 -13.82
CA ALA A 197 4.56 -18.88 -12.39
C ALA A 197 5.68 -18.11 -11.66
N PHE A 198 6.96 -18.34 -12.01
CA PHE A 198 8.09 -17.61 -11.45
C PHE A 198 8.08 -16.13 -11.83
N ASP A 199 7.87 -15.84 -13.12
CA ASP A 199 7.87 -14.47 -13.64
C ASP A 199 6.74 -13.64 -13.03
N ALA A 200 5.52 -14.18 -12.99
CA ALA A 200 4.36 -13.54 -12.37
C ALA A 200 4.55 -13.33 -10.87
N CYS A 201 5.04 -14.32 -10.13
CA CYS A 201 5.24 -14.23 -8.70
C CYS A 201 6.25 -13.13 -8.36
N ARG A 202 7.36 -13.05 -9.10
CA ARG A 202 8.35 -11.98 -8.96
C ARG A 202 7.75 -10.62 -9.29
N TRP A 203 7.06 -10.51 -10.42
CA TRP A 203 6.45 -9.25 -10.85
C TRP A 203 5.43 -8.75 -9.83
N VAL A 204 4.60 -9.63 -9.29
CA VAL A 204 3.58 -9.27 -8.28
C VAL A 204 4.23 -8.68 -7.03
N ILE A 205 5.27 -9.30 -6.46
CA ILE A 205 5.90 -8.75 -5.25
C ILE A 205 6.65 -7.45 -5.54
N ASP A 206 7.33 -7.35 -6.69
CA ASP A 206 8.08 -6.16 -7.06
C ASP A 206 7.14 -4.97 -7.32
N THR A 207 5.97 -5.21 -7.92
CA THR A 207 4.95 -4.17 -8.18
C THR A 207 4.17 -3.83 -6.90
N LEU A 208 3.79 -4.84 -6.10
CA LEU A 208 3.11 -4.63 -4.82
C LEU A 208 3.88 -3.65 -3.93
N LYS A 209 5.19 -3.82 -3.82
CA LYS A 209 6.04 -2.93 -3.03
C LYS A 209 6.08 -1.48 -3.52
N LYS A 210 5.70 -1.22 -4.76
CA LYS A 210 5.72 0.11 -5.38
C LYS A 210 4.36 0.77 -5.46
N THR A 211 3.28 -0.01 -5.50
CA THR A 211 1.94 0.50 -5.83
C THR A 211 0.89 0.29 -4.77
N VAL A 212 1.08 -0.70 -3.88
CA VAL A 212 0.08 -0.97 -2.83
C VAL A 212 0.39 -0.13 -1.59
N PRO A 213 -0.55 0.74 -1.13
CA PRO A 213 -0.30 1.70 -0.06
C PRO A 213 -0.26 1.04 1.31
N ILE A 214 0.91 0.51 1.62
CA ILE A 214 1.21 -0.26 2.81
C ILE A 214 2.55 0.20 3.37
N TRP A 215 2.67 0.41 4.69
CA TRP A 215 3.87 0.90 5.36
C TRP A 215 4.25 0.01 6.52
N LYS A 216 5.56 -0.04 6.80
CA LYS A 216 6.08 -0.72 7.99
C LYS A 216 6.90 0.25 8.84
N LYS A 217 6.67 0.19 10.13
CA LYS A 217 7.48 0.83 11.14
C LYS A 217 8.37 -0.24 11.77
N GLU A 218 9.68 -0.06 11.68
CA GLU A 218 10.64 -0.99 12.24
C GLU A 218 10.97 -0.60 13.68
N GLN A 219 10.85 -1.54 14.59
CA GLN A 219 11.20 -1.36 16.00
C GLN A 219 12.56 -2.01 16.27
N PHE A 220 13.50 -1.21 16.72
CA PHE A 220 14.84 -1.61 17.11
C PHE A 220 15.05 -1.45 18.62
N ALA A 221 16.15 -2.00 19.15
CA ALA A 221 16.50 -1.84 20.57
C ALA A 221 16.80 -0.38 20.96
N ASP A 222 17.20 0.45 20.01
CA ASP A 222 17.58 1.86 20.17
C ASP A 222 16.49 2.84 19.67
N GLY A 223 15.27 2.38 19.41
CA GLY A 223 14.15 3.19 18.97
C GLY A 223 13.40 2.62 17.76
N ALA A 224 12.46 3.39 17.23
CA ALA A 224 11.65 3.02 16.08
C ALA A 224 11.92 3.96 14.90
N ALA A 225 11.84 3.40 13.67
CA ALA A 225 11.89 4.18 12.43
C ALA A 225 10.88 3.65 11.41
N TRP A 226 10.27 4.54 10.63
CA TRP A 226 9.58 4.14 9.43
C TRP A 226 10.60 3.62 8.42
N ALA A 227 10.32 2.48 7.81
CA ALA A 227 11.20 1.97 6.77
C ALA A 227 11.14 2.88 5.54
N ASP A 228 12.29 3.04 4.88
CA ASP A 228 12.32 3.65 3.55
C ASP A 228 11.47 2.81 2.60
N GLY A 229 10.48 3.43 1.96
CA GLY A 229 9.68 2.79 0.93
C GLY A 229 10.43 2.67 -0.40
N GLU A 230 9.96 1.83 -1.29
CA GLU A 230 10.37 1.87 -2.70
C GLU A 230 9.81 3.17 -3.32
N PRO A 231 10.54 3.84 -4.23
CA PRO A 231 9.98 4.98 -4.94
C PRO A 231 8.79 4.55 -5.79
N PHE A 232 7.80 5.43 -5.90
CA PHE A 232 6.67 5.17 -6.80
C PHE A 232 7.15 5.07 -8.25
N PRO A 233 6.49 4.25 -9.10
CA PRO A 233 6.77 4.21 -10.53
C PRO A 233 6.59 5.57 -11.21
N ASP A 234 7.47 5.92 -12.15
CA ASP A 234 7.42 7.19 -12.88
C ASP A 234 6.13 7.37 -13.71
N ASP A 235 5.48 6.27 -14.08
CA ASP A 235 4.25 6.22 -14.85
C ASP A 235 2.98 6.21 -13.97
N LEU A 236 3.14 6.32 -12.65
CA LEU A 236 2.00 6.40 -11.75
C LEU A 236 1.26 7.72 -11.99
N PRO A 237 -0.07 7.71 -12.23
CA PRO A 237 -0.82 8.95 -12.45
C PRO A 237 -0.63 9.94 -11.30
N GLY A 238 -0.06 11.12 -11.61
CA GLY A 238 0.20 12.15 -10.61
C GLY A 238 1.56 12.11 -9.92
N PHE A 239 2.43 11.21 -10.32
CA PHE A 239 3.80 11.13 -9.86
C PHE A 239 4.75 11.38 -11.05
N ALA A 240 4.87 12.64 -11.47
CA ALA A 240 5.96 13.09 -12.33
C ALA A 240 6.95 13.89 -11.46
N PRO A 241 8.28 13.68 -11.62
CA PRO A 241 9.30 14.42 -10.88
C PRO A 241 9.29 15.93 -11.23
#